data_206936b0980299934aa9ec596da50577
#
_entry.id   206936b0980299934aa9ec596da50577
#
_cell.length_a   1.000
_cell.length_b   1.000
_cell.length_c   1.000
_cell.angle_alpha   90.00
_cell.angle_beta   90.00
_cell.angle_gamma   90.00
#
_symmetry.space_group_name_H-M   'P 1'
#
loop_
_entity.id
_entity.type
_entity.pdbx_description
1 polymer ?
#
loop_
_entity_poly.entity_id
_entity_poly.type
_entity_poly.pdbx_seq_one_letter_code
_entity_poly.pdbx_strand_id
1 'polypeptide(L)'
;GYESEENYLYLREKGQASYIKPNNYEVSKKRKWKQDIGRRENMNYLAAEDVYQCAEGRRLVVTGTRRTKSASGYVSEKTIYTCTDCNGCERKKQCIHGNHSKIPMEERTKRLEVAKVFQRERAKNLARIKSTEGIVLRMNRSIQVEGAFAQIKENFGFRRFLTRGQESVLGEAILLALAHNVLRLHEKIQRDTVGRHLIALKEAG
;
A
#
# COMPACT_ATOMS: atom_id res chain seq x y z
N GLY A 1 3.72 -4.45 -5.64
CA GLY A 1 3.07 -4.71 -4.37
C GLY A 1 1.56 -4.82 -4.53
N TYR A 2 0.86 -5.24 -3.49
CA TYR A 2 -0.59 -5.45 -3.55
C TYR A 2 -1.40 -4.14 -3.60
N GLU A 3 -0.80 -2.99 -3.28
CA GLU A 3 -1.48 -1.71 -3.28
C GLU A 3 -1.52 -1.11 -4.69
N SER A 4 -2.68 -1.20 -5.33
CA SER A 4 -2.97 -0.56 -6.62
C SER A 4 -4.45 -0.13 -6.68
N GLU A 5 -4.77 0.80 -7.57
CA GLU A 5 -6.15 1.22 -7.84
C GLU A 5 -6.98 0.04 -8.36
N GLU A 6 -6.42 -0.72 -9.29
CA GLU A 6 -7.02 -1.92 -9.87
C GLU A 6 -7.41 -2.94 -8.79
N ASN A 7 -6.49 -3.26 -7.86
CA ASN A 7 -6.76 -4.22 -6.79
C ASN A 7 -7.86 -3.72 -5.82
N TYR A 8 -7.87 -2.43 -5.50
CA TYR A 8 -8.93 -1.86 -4.66
C TYR A 8 -10.29 -1.94 -5.33
N LEU A 9 -10.37 -1.63 -6.62
CA LEU A 9 -11.61 -1.69 -7.38
C LEU A 9 -12.07 -3.13 -7.57
N TYR A 10 -11.18 -4.05 -7.88
CA TYR A 10 -11.47 -5.47 -7.98
C TYR A 10 -12.07 -6.03 -6.68
N LEU A 11 -11.45 -5.76 -5.53
CA LEU A 11 -11.97 -6.22 -4.25
C LEU A 11 -13.35 -5.62 -3.96
N ARG A 12 -13.55 -4.34 -4.26
CA ARG A 12 -14.85 -3.69 -4.12
C ARG A 12 -15.92 -4.33 -5.01
N GLU A 13 -15.61 -4.61 -6.26
CA GLU A 13 -16.51 -5.29 -7.20
C GLU A 13 -16.91 -6.68 -6.69
N LYS A 14 -15.99 -7.39 -6.07
CA LYS A 14 -16.25 -8.70 -5.44
C LYS A 14 -16.91 -8.60 -4.05
N GLY A 15 -17.32 -7.42 -3.61
CA GLY A 15 -17.91 -7.22 -2.29
C GLY A 15 -16.96 -7.48 -1.12
N GLN A 16 -15.64 -7.48 -1.38
CA GLN A 16 -14.62 -7.78 -0.38
C GLN A 16 -14.03 -6.51 0.24
N ALA A 17 -13.88 -6.50 1.56
CA ALA A 17 -13.20 -5.44 2.26
C ALA A 17 -11.68 -5.58 2.13
N SER A 18 -11.00 -4.51 1.72
CA SER A 18 -9.53 -4.49 1.63
C SER A 18 -8.88 -4.15 2.98
N TYR A 19 -7.83 -4.90 3.35
CA TYR A 19 -6.97 -4.63 4.50
C TYR A 19 -5.49 -4.58 4.05
N ILE A 20 -5.23 -3.87 2.95
CA ILE A 20 -3.92 -3.77 2.32
C ILE A 20 -3.09 -2.70 3.03
N LYS A 21 -1.90 -3.06 3.53
CA LYS A 21 -0.97 -2.09 4.13
C LYS A 21 -0.43 -1.19 3.02
N PRO A 22 -0.61 0.15 3.11
CA PRO A 22 -0.06 1.08 2.12
C PRO A 22 1.46 1.00 2.02
N ASN A 23 2.00 1.11 0.81
CA ASN A 23 3.44 1.01 0.57
C ASN A 23 4.25 2.02 1.37
N ASN A 24 3.69 3.21 1.62
CA ASN A 24 4.35 4.26 2.40
C ASN A 24 3.95 4.27 3.88
N TYR A 25 3.22 3.25 4.39
CA TYR A 25 2.67 3.25 5.75
C TYR A 25 3.71 3.48 6.84
N GLU A 26 4.85 2.80 6.80
CA GLU A 26 5.91 2.96 7.81
C GLU A 26 6.73 4.24 7.58
N VAL A 27 7.03 4.55 6.33
CA VAL A 27 7.84 5.72 5.98
C VAL A 27 7.08 7.01 6.29
N SER A 28 5.75 7.02 6.13
CA SER A 28 4.90 8.18 6.43
C SER A 28 4.87 8.58 7.91
N LYS A 29 5.26 7.67 8.81
CA LYS A 29 5.38 7.97 10.26
C LYS A 29 6.64 8.76 10.60
N LYS A 30 7.68 8.69 9.74
CA LYS A 30 8.99 9.31 10.00
C LYS A 30 8.91 10.84 9.92
N ARG A 31 9.68 11.53 10.77
CA ARG A 31 9.76 12.99 10.80
C ARG A 31 10.11 13.59 9.45
N LYS A 32 11.11 13.03 8.75
CA LYS A 32 11.54 13.47 7.42
C LYS A 32 10.39 13.46 6.40
N TRP A 33 9.52 12.44 6.44
CA TRP A 33 8.35 12.38 5.56
C TRP A 33 7.35 13.48 5.86
N LYS A 34 7.03 13.69 7.14
CA LYS A 34 6.06 14.70 7.59
C LYS A 34 6.51 16.13 7.34
N GLN A 35 7.81 16.37 7.28
CA GLN A 35 8.42 17.68 7.03
C GLN A 35 8.70 17.95 5.54
N ASP A 36 8.53 16.95 4.66
CA ASP A 36 8.79 17.10 3.23
C ASP A 36 7.67 17.89 2.56
N ILE A 37 7.90 19.19 2.38
CA ILE A 37 6.93 20.13 1.77
C ILE A 37 6.63 19.84 0.29
N GLY A 38 7.47 19.04 -0.35
CA GLY A 38 7.27 18.63 -1.74
C GLY A 38 6.24 17.52 -1.92
N ARG A 39 5.79 16.88 -0.81
CA ARG A 39 4.84 15.79 -0.87
C ARG A 39 3.41 16.29 -0.88
N ARG A 40 2.60 15.70 -1.74
CA ARG A 40 1.15 15.96 -1.81
C ARG A 40 0.45 15.80 -0.45
N GLU A 41 0.84 14.77 0.30
CA GLU A 41 0.24 14.44 1.60
C GLU A 41 0.47 15.52 2.66
N ASN A 42 1.46 16.39 2.46
CA ASN A 42 1.81 17.49 3.36
C ASN A 42 1.33 18.86 2.83
N MET A 43 0.59 18.86 1.72
CA MET A 43 -0.05 20.05 1.18
C MET A 43 -1.50 20.13 1.65
N ASN A 44 -2.01 21.34 1.82
CA ASN A 44 -3.41 21.56 2.14
C ASN A 44 -4.26 21.37 0.86
N TYR A 45 -5.28 20.51 0.95
CA TYR A 45 -6.22 20.29 -0.16
C TYR A 45 -7.54 21.00 0.11
N LEU A 46 -7.89 21.97 -0.71
CA LEU A 46 -9.12 22.73 -0.67
C LEU A 46 -10.17 22.01 -1.53
N ALA A 47 -10.96 21.16 -0.90
CA ALA A 47 -11.88 20.27 -1.61
C ALA A 47 -12.98 21.02 -2.39
N ALA A 48 -13.46 22.17 -1.88
CA ALA A 48 -14.49 22.97 -2.52
C ALA A 48 -14.04 23.54 -3.88
N GLU A 49 -12.75 23.81 -4.03
CA GLU A 49 -12.18 24.42 -5.24
C GLU A 49 -11.34 23.42 -6.06
N ASP A 50 -11.18 22.21 -5.55
CA ASP A 50 -10.30 21.18 -6.14
C ASP A 50 -8.86 21.67 -6.36
N VAL A 51 -8.25 22.29 -5.35
CA VAL A 51 -6.94 22.96 -5.41
C VAL A 51 -6.06 22.46 -4.27
N TYR A 52 -4.78 22.24 -4.55
CA TYR A 52 -3.76 22.06 -3.52
C TYR A 52 -3.09 23.39 -3.21
N GLN A 53 -2.77 23.61 -1.94
CA GLN A 53 -2.01 24.77 -1.50
C GLN A 53 -0.65 24.30 -0.96
N CYS A 54 0.45 24.84 -1.50
CA CYS A 54 1.80 24.50 -1.08
C CYS A 54 2.17 25.18 0.26
N ALA A 55 3.36 24.85 0.80
CA ALA A 55 3.84 25.41 2.07
C ALA A 55 4.01 26.93 2.07
N GLU A 56 4.11 27.58 0.91
CA GLU A 56 4.17 29.05 0.74
C GLU A 56 2.80 29.64 0.39
N GLY A 57 1.71 28.91 0.62
CA GLY A 57 0.36 29.38 0.35
C GLY A 57 -0.03 29.46 -1.14
N ARG A 58 0.87 29.12 -2.07
CA ARG A 58 0.61 29.18 -3.51
C ARG A 58 -0.30 28.03 -3.94
N ARG A 59 -1.14 28.29 -4.91
CA ARG A 59 -2.19 27.36 -5.37
C ARG A 59 -1.70 26.49 -6.52
N LEU A 60 -2.00 25.20 -6.45
CA LEU A 60 -1.83 24.26 -7.54
C LEU A 60 -3.23 23.94 -8.09
N VAL A 61 -3.52 24.44 -9.27
CA VAL A 61 -4.81 24.27 -9.93
C VAL A 61 -4.79 23.11 -10.91
N VAL A 62 -5.95 22.58 -11.25
CA VAL A 62 -6.09 21.54 -12.27
C VAL A 62 -5.70 22.12 -13.63
N THR A 63 -4.73 21.51 -14.28
CA THR A 63 -4.26 21.90 -15.62
C THR A 63 -4.51 20.83 -16.68
N GLY A 64 -4.99 19.66 -16.29
CA GLY A 64 -5.34 18.60 -17.23
C GLY A 64 -5.50 17.24 -16.56
N THR A 65 -5.70 16.24 -17.38
CA THR A 65 -5.76 14.84 -16.97
C THR A 65 -4.81 14.00 -17.80
N ARG A 66 -4.36 12.89 -17.26
CA ARG A 66 -3.50 11.92 -17.94
C ARG A 66 -4.02 10.52 -17.67
N ARG A 67 -4.21 9.75 -18.73
CA ARG A 67 -4.52 8.32 -18.63
C ARG A 67 -3.24 7.49 -18.74
N THR A 68 -3.11 6.50 -17.88
CA THR A 68 -1.98 5.57 -17.89
C THR A 68 -2.50 4.15 -17.86
N LYS A 69 -1.95 3.29 -18.73
CA LYS A 69 -2.30 1.88 -18.80
C LYS A 69 -1.26 1.04 -18.07
N SER A 70 -1.69 0.15 -17.18
CA SER A 70 -0.81 -0.81 -16.50
C SER A 70 -0.44 -1.99 -17.41
N ALA A 71 0.50 -2.83 -16.97
CA ALA A 71 0.85 -4.07 -17.69
C ALA A 71 -0.32 -5.06 -17.76
N SER A 72 -1.25 -5.05 -16.80
CA SER A 72 -2.49 -5.82 -16.79
C SER A 72 -3.57 -5.29 -17.75
N GLY A 73 -3.33 -4.13 -18.37
CA GLY A 73 -4.31 -3.48 -19.26
C GLY A 73 -5.25 -2.50 -18.57
N TYR A 74 -5.20 -2.40 -17.23
CA TYR A 74 -6.01 -1.45 -16.48
C TYR A 74 -5.65 0.01 -16.81
N VAL A 75 -6.66 0.85 -17.04
CA VAL A 75 -6.47 2.28 -17.33
C VAL A 75 -6.84 3.11 -16.11
N SER A 76 -5.86 3.80 -15.52
CA SER A 76 -6.08 4.77 -14.46
C SER A 76 -6.01 6.20 -15.00
N GLU A 77 -6.83 7.08 -14.43
CA GLU A 77 -6.83 8.51 -14.73
C GLU A 77 -6.21 9.31 -13.59
N LYS A 78 -5.29 10.19 -13.94
CA LYS A 78 -4.62 11.08 -12.99
C LYS A 78 -4.96 12.51 -13.32
N THR A 79 -5.42 13.27 -12.34
CA THR A 79 -5.58 14.72 -12.42
C THR A 79 -4.21 15.36 -12.23
N ILE A 80 -3.88 16.30 -13.10
CA ILE A 80 -2.64 17.07 -13.06
C ILE A 80 -2.92 18.40 -12.39
N TYR A 81 -2.20 18.68 -11.32
CA TYR A 81 -2.22 19.98 -10.65
C TYR A 81 -0.88 20.66 -10.87
N THR A 82 -0.91 21.91 -11.29
CA THR A 82 0.30 22.70 -11.51
C THR A 82 0.22 23.99 -10.70
N CYS A 83 1.31 24.36 -10.07
CA CYS A 83 1.40 25.63 -9.37
C CYS A 83 1.37 26.78 -10.39
N THR A 84 0.52 27.77 -10.16
CA THR A 84 0.34 28.93 -11.04
C THR A 84 1.59 29.80 -11.11
N ASP A 85 2.32 29.88 -9.99
CA ASP A 85 3.55 30.67 -9.94
C ASP A 85 4.53 30.07 -8.91
N CYS A 86 5.70 29.68 -9.39
CA CYS A 86 6.83 29.23 -8.58
C CYS A 86 8.05 30.16 -8.68
N ASN A 87 7.91 31.32 -9.33
CA ASN A 87 9.02 32.26 -9.49
C ASN A 87 9.36 32.91 -8.13
N GLY A 88 10.64 33.14 -7.88
CA GLY A 88 11.11 33.74 -6.64
C GLY A 88 10.81 32.98 -5.36
N CYS A 89 10.44 31.67 -5.44
CA CYS A 89 10.15 30.87 -4.27
C CYS A 89 11.43 30.39 -3.62
N GLU A 90 11.73 30.83 -2.41
CA GLU A 90 12.94 30.45 -1.65
C GLU A 90 12.99 28.95 -1.33
N ARG A 91 11.81 28.31 -1.13
CA ARG A 91 11.69 26.87 -0.85
C ARG A 91 11.57 26.00 -2.08
N LYS A 92 11.77 26.54 -3.27
CA LYS A 92 11.60 25.83 -4.56
C LYS A 92 12.44 24.54 -4.61
N LYS A 93 13.71 24.60 -4.18
CA LYS A 93 14.63 23.44 -4.13
C LYS A 93 14.16 22.35 -3.16
N GLN A 94 13.48 22.71 -2.07
CA GLN A 94 12.93 21.77 -1.09
C GLN A 94 11.58 21.19 -1.54
N CYS A 95 10.83 21.90 -2.37
CA CYS A 95 9.50 21.53 -2.85
C CYS A 95 9.55 20.68 -4.14
N ILE A 96 10.43 21.02 -5.07
CA ILE A 96 10.55 20.33 -6.37
C ILE A 96 11.73 19.39 -6.30
N HIS A 97 11.44 18.08 -6.14
CA HIS A 97 12.45 17.04 -6.15
C HIS A 97 12.72 16.53 -7.57
N GLY A 98 13.93 16.07 -7.80
CA GLY A 98 14.34 15.38 -9.02
C GLY A 98 15.36 16.13 -9.86
N ASN A 99 16.47 15.44 -10.12
CA ASN A 99 17.61 15.98 -10.88
C ASN A 99 17.59 15.58 -12.35
N HIS A 100 16.56 14.83 -12.79
CA HIS A 100 16.50 14.26 -14.15
C HIS A 100 15.78 15.17 -15.17
N SER A 101 15.30 16.34 -14.77
CA SER A 101 14.70 17.29 -15.70
C SER A 101 15.76 18.09 -16.43
N LYS A 102 15.61 18.24 -17.74
CA LYS A 102 16.45 19.13 -18.57
C LYS A 102 16.14 20.61 -18.39
N ILE A 103 15.00 20.91 -17.73
CA ILE A 103 14.55 22.30 -17.46
C ILE A 103 15.33 22.83 -16.25
N PRO A 104 15.92 24.02 -16.31
CA PRO A 104 16.56 24.69 -15.18
C PRO A 104 15.62 24.83 -13.97
N MET A 105 16.16 24.80 -12.75
CA MET A 105 15.35 24.84 -11.53
C MET A 105 14.48 26.12 -11.46
N GLU A 106 15.00 27.21 -11.97
CA GLU A 106 14.36 28.54 -11.98
C GLU A 106 13.05 28.52 -12.77
N GLU A 107 13.00 27.75 -13.86
CA GLU A 107 11.87 27.64 -14.75
C GLU A 107 10.85 26.56 -14.34
N ARG A 108 11.27 25.63 -13.45
CA ARG A 108 10.37 24.54 -13.03
C ARG A 108 9.21 25.08 -12.19
N THR A 109 8.04 24.47 -12.39
CA THR A 109 6.86 24.67 -11.53
C THR A 109 6.53 23.39 -10.80
N LYS A 110 5.93 23.48 -9.62
CA LYS A 110 5.46 22.33 -8.88
C LYS A 110 4.28 21.69 -9.61
N ARG A 111 4.40 20.41 -9.90
CA ARG A 111 3.37 19.59 -10.54
C ARG A 111 3.08 18.35 -9.70
N LEU A 112 1.80 18.02 -9.55
CA LEU A 112 1.34 16.80 -8.91
C LEU A 112 0.50 15.99 -9.92
N GLU A 113 0.64 14.68 -9.92
CA GLU A 113 -0.25 13.76 -10.62
C GLU A 113 -1.01 12.94 -9.57
N VAL A 114 -2.31 13.11 -9.51
CA VAL A 114 -3.16 12.53 -8.47
C VAL A 114 -4.22 11.62 -9.09
N ALA A 115 -4.12 10.33 -8.85
CA ALA A 115 -5.19 9.38 -9.13
C ALA A 115 -6.25 9.47 -8.02
N LYS A 116 -7.30 10.27 -8.24
CA LYS A 116 -8.33 10.57 -7.22
C LYS A 116 -9.05 9.31 -6.74
N VAL A 117 -9.34 8.39 -7.65
CA VAL A 117 -9.98 7.10 -7.33
C VAL A 117 -9.09 6.30 -6.39
N PHE A 118 -7.81 6.15 -6.74
CA PHE A 118 -6.84 5.48 -5.88
C PHE A 118 -6.76 6.11 -4.48
N GLN A 119 -6.68 7.44 -4.39
CA GLN A 119 -6.58 8.13 -3.10
C GLN A 119 -7.82 7.91 -2.24
N ARG A 120 -9.01 7.94 -2.84
CA ARG A 120 -10.27 7.67 -2.14
C ARG A 120 -10.34 6.25 -1.59
N GLU A 121 -10.05 5.24 -2.41
CA GLU A 121 -10.08 3.85 -1.97
C GLU A 121 -8.97 3.55 -0.95
N ARG A 122 -7.79 4.15 -1.13
CA ARG A 122 -6.69 4.10 -0.16
C ARG A 122 -7.08 4.69 1.20
N ALA A 123 -7.77 5.81 1.22
CA ALA A 123 -8.22 6.43 2.48
C ALA A 123 -9.21 5.51 3.22
N LYS A 124 -10.19 4.92 2.51
CA LYS A 124 -11.12 3.93 3.07
C LYS A 124 -10.39 2.71 3.63
N ASN A 125 -9.45 2.16 2.85
CA ASN A 125 -8.63 1.05 3.28
C ASN A 125 -7.78 1.41 4.51
N LEU A 126 -7.19 2.61 4.54
CA LEU A 126 -6.39 3.07 5.67
C LEU A 126 -7.24 3.20 6.95
N ALA A 127 -8.47 3.66 6.86
CA ALA A 127 -9.40 3.69 7.97
C ALA A 127 -9.66 2.27 8.52
N ARG A 128 -9.93 1.30 7.62
CA ARG A 128 -10.16 -0.10 8.02
C ARG A 128 -8.94 -0.72 8.71
N ILE A 129 -7.73 -0.59 8.17
CA ILE A 129 -6.54 -1.18 8.80
C ILE A 129 -6.16 -0.54 10.14
N LYS A 130 -6.69 0.64 10.45
CA LYS A 130 -6.51 1.32 11.74
C LYS A 130 -7.63 1.02 12.73
N SER A 131 -8.74 0.45 12.29
CA SER A 131 -9.82 0.03 13.18
C SER A 131 -9.37 -1.13 14.09
N THR A 132 -10.09 -1.34 15.19
CA THR A 132 -9.85 -2.46 16.11
C THR A 132 -9.88 -3.79 15.38
N GLU A 133 -10.90 -4.02 14.55
CA GLU A 133 -11.01 -5.19 13.70
C GLU A 133 -9.79 -5.36 12.77
N GLY A 134 -9.41 -4.31 12.04
CA GLY A 134 -8.28 -4.35 11.12
C GLY A 134 -6.95 -4.61 11.81
N ILE A 135 -6.77 -4.15 13.05
CA ILE A 135 -5.60 -4.46 13.87
C ILE A 135 -5.56 -5.95 14.18
N VAL A 136 -6.68 -6.51 14.68
CA VAL A 136 -6.79 -7.93 15.03
C VAL A 136 -6.57 -8.83 13.81
N LEU A 137 -7.21 -8.52 12.68
CA LEU A 137 -7.04 -9.27 11.44
C LEU A 137 -5.58 -9.29 10.96
N ARG A 138 -4.88 -8.16 11.05
CA ARG A 138 -3.46 -8.07 10.68
C ARG A 138 -2.56 -8.83 11.65
N MET A 139 -2.84 -8.78 12.95
CA MET A 139 -2.13 -9.56 13.94
C MET A 139 -2.29 -11.05 13.69
N ASN A 140 -3.53 -11.51 13.50
CA ASN A 140 -3.80 -12.92 13.20
C ASN A 140 -3.09 -13.40 11.94
N ARG A 141 -3.13 -12.59 10.86
CA ARG A 141 -2.39 -12.89 9.64
C ARG A 141 -0.89 -13.00 9.87
N SER A 142 -0.30 -12.05 10.61
CA SER A 142 1.13 -12.06 10.90
C SER A 142 1.54 -13.32 11.67
N ILE A 143 0.81 -13.65 12.75
CA ILE A 143 1.05 -14.85 13.54
C ILE A 143 0.95 -16.13 12.68
N GLN A 144 -0.08 -16.22 11.84
CA GLN A 144 -0.28 -17.40 10.98
C GLN A 144 0.84 -17.55 9.95
N VAL A 145 1.21 -16.47 9.27
CA VAL A 145 2.22 -16.51 8.19
C VAL A 145 3.63 -16.70 8.77
N GLU A 146 4.00 -15.93 9.77
CA GLU A 146 5.33 -16.03 10.39
C GLU A 146 5.51 -17.36 11.10
N GLY A 147 4.49 -17.84 11.80
CA GLY A 147 4.48 -19.15 12.44
C GLY A 147 4.62 -20.30 11.44
N ALA A 148 3.94 -20.23 10.28
CA ALA A 148 4.06 -21.22 9.22
C ALA A 148 5.48 -21.24 8.62
N PHE A 149 6.04 -20.07 8.32
CA PHE A 149 7.42 -19.99 7.80
C PHE A 149 8.47 -20.44 8.81
N ALA A 150 8.30 -20.09 10.08
CA ALA A 150 9.20 -20.57 11.13
C ALA A 150 9.15 -22.09 11.25
N GLN A 151 7.96 -22.69 11.25
CA GLN A 151 7.79 -24.14 11.32
C GLN A 151 8.42 -24.84 10.09
N ILE A 152 8.22 -24.33 8.90
CA ILE A 152 8.79 -24.87 7.67
C ILE A 152 10.32 -24.78 7.70
N LYS A 153 10.87 -23.63 8.10
CA LYS A 153 12.34 -23.43 8.11
C LYS A 153 13.04 -24.17 9.23
N GLU A 154 12.48 -24.15 10.43
CA GLU A 154 13.15 -24.70 11.63
C GLU A 154 12.76 -26.14 11.89
N ASN A 155 11.45 -26.46 11.91
CA ASN A 155 11.00 -27.80 12.28
C ASN A 155 11.16 -28.80 11.13
N PHE A 156 10.89 -28.37 9.86
CA PHE A 156 11.09 -29.23 8.69
C PHE A 156 12.52 -29.12 8.13
N GLY A 157 13.35 -28.22 8.66
CA GLY A 157 14.70 -28.02 8.17
C GLY A 157 14.78 -27.52 6.73
N PHE A 158 13.71 -26.94 6.21
CA PHE A 158 13.66 -26.51 4.82
C PHE A 158 14.51 -25.26 4.59
N ARG A 159 15.63 -25.44 3.90
CA ARG A 159 16.61 -24.38 3.64
C ARG A 159 16.56 -23.87 2.19
N ARG A 160 16.24 -24.72 1.24
CA ARG A 160 16.19 -24.40 -0.20
C ARG A 160 15.37 -25.43 -0.96
N PHE A 161 14.87 -25.05 -2.12
CA PHE A 161 14.29 -26.00 -3.06
C PHE A 161 15.36 -26.93 -3.62
N LEU A 162 15.04 -28.19 -3.75
CA LEU A 162 15.92 -29.22 -4.32
C LEU A 162 15.81 -29.25 -5.84
N THR A 163 14.65 -28.89 -6.37
CA THR A 163 14.34 -28.88 -7.78
C THR A 163 14.64 -27.51 -8.42
N ARG A 164 14.66 -27.48 -9.77
CA ARG A 164 14.82 -26.25 -10.58
C ARG A 164 13.69 -26.18 -11.59
N GLY A 165 13.39 -24.95 -12.03
CA GLY A 165 12.29 -24.67 -12.94
C GLY A 165 10.96 -24.43 -12.21
N GLN A 166 10.10 -23.65 -12.82
CA GLN A 166 8.88 -23.15 -12.17
C GLN A 166 7.93 -24.27 -11.75
N GLU A 167 7.69 -25.25 -12.62
CA GLU A 167 6.75 -26.35 -12.34
C GLU A 167 7.24 -27.27 -11.23
N SER A 168 8.52 -27.66 -11.28
CA SER A 168 9.10 -28.54 -10.25
C SER A 168 9.19 -27.88 -8.88
N VAL A 169 9.58 -26.58 -8.83
CA VAL A 169 9.59 -25.78 -7.62
C VAL A 169 8.16 -25.60 -7.06
N LEU A 170 7.18 -25.41 -7.92
CA LEU A 170 5.76 -25.34 -7.52
C LEU A 170 5.29 -26.66 -6.91
N GLY A 171 5.62 -27.80 -7.52
CA GLY A 171 5.31 -29.12 -6.98
C GLY A 171 5.91 -29.34 -5.59
N GLU A 172 7.19 -29.01 -5.41
CA GLU A 172 7.88 -29.10 -4.12
C GLU A 172 7.24 -28.16 -3.06
N ALA A 173 6.87 -26.94 -3.46
CA ALA A 173 6.19 -25.99 -2.58
C ALA A 173 4.79 -26.48 -2.15
N ILE A 174 4.03 -27.12 -3.05
CA ILE A 174 2.72 -27.73 -2.75
C ILE A 174 2.87 -28.86 -1.75
N LEU A 175 3.82 -29.78 -1.95
CA LEU A 175 4.09 -30.89 -1.02
C LEU A 175 4.47 -30.39 0.37
N LEU A 176 5.30 -29.37 0.43
CA LEU A 176 5.72 -28.73 1.69
C LEU A 176 4.54 -28.08 2.42
N ALA A 177 3.69 -27.38 1.68
CA ALA A 177 2.48 -26.76 2.23
C ALA A 177 1.48 -27.82 2.73
N LEU A 178 1.33 -28.92 2.01
CA LEU A 178 0.46 -30.04 2.40
C LEU A 178 0.98 -30.69 3.72
N ALA A 179 2.26 -31.00 3.79
CA ALA A 179 2.88 -31.55 5.00
C ALA A 179 2.68 -30.63 6.21
N HIS A 180 2.90 -29.31 6.03
CA HIS A 180 2.64 -28.32 7.06
C HIS A 180 1.18 -28.32 7.51
N ASN A 181 0.22 -28.33 6.57
CA ASN A 181 -1.21 -28.30 6.89
C ASN A 181 -1.67 -29.57 7.63
N VAL A 182 -1.18 -30.73 7.22
CA VAL A 182 -1.47 -32.01 7.91
C VAL A 182 -0.96 -31.99 9.35
N LEU A 183 0.29 -31.55 9.55
CA LEU A 183 0.86 -31.42 10.90
C LEU A 183 0.04 -30.45 11.77
N ARG A 184 -0.32 -29.28 11.23
CA ARG A 184 -1.12 -28.30 11.95
C ARG A 184 -2.52 -28.78 12.29
N LEU A 185 -3.15 -29.53 11.40
CA LEU A 185 -4.45 -30.16 11.66
C LEU A 185 -4.32 -31.20 12.77
N HIS A 186 -3.31 -32.06 12.69
CA HIS A 186 -3.03 -33.07 13.74
C HIS A 186 -2.83 -32.41 15.11
N GLU A 187 -1.97 -31.37 15.21
CA GLU A 187 -1.77 -30.61 16.45
C GLU A 187 -3.06 -30.01 17.01
N LYS A 188 -3.92 -29.47 16.14
CA LYS A 188 -5.20 -28.89 16.53
C LYS A 188 -6.19 -29.95 17.05
N ILE A 189 -6.22 -31.11 16.43
CA ILE A 189 -7.04 -32.25 16.88
C ILE A 189 -6.55 -32.69 18.29
N GLN A 190 -5.24 -32.89 18.46
CA GLN A 190 -4.68 -33.31 19.74
C GLN A 190 -4.95 -32.31 20.88
N ARG A 191 -5.04 -31.01 20.58
CA ARG A 191 -5.28 -29.93 21.55
C ARG A 191 -6.75 -29.52 21.67
N ASP A 192 -7.64 -30.17 20.96
CA ASP A 192 -9.08 -29.78 20.86
C ASP A 192 -9.27 -28.29 20.52
N THR A 193 -8.52 -27.82 19.51
CA THR A 193 -8.56 -26.40 19.08
C THR A 193 -8.96 -26.22 17.61
N VAL A 194 -9.57 -27.26 17.01
CA VAL A 194 -10.10 -27.19 15.65
C VAL A 194 -11.23 -26.14 15.61
N GLY A 195 -11.17 -25.24 14.63
CA GLY A 195 -12.13 -24.14 14.47
C GLY A 195 -11.93 -22.92 15.38
N ARG A 196 -10.97 -22.96 16.33
CA ARG A 196 -10.68 -21.81 17.18
C ARG A 196 -9.79 -20.78 16.45
N HIS A 197 -10.12 -19.49 16.59
CA HIS A 197 -9.30 -18.38 16.12
C HIS A 197 -8.14 -18.10 17.10
N LEU A 198 -7.01 -17.61 16.57
CA LEU A 198 -5.85 -17.24 17.39
C LEU A 198 -6.18 -16.08 18.34
N ILE A 199 -6.85 -15.05 17.83
CA ILE A 199 -7.36 -13.92 18.61
C ILE A 199 -8.80 -13.72 18.17
N ALA A 200 -9.72 -13.77 19.12
CA ALA A 200 -11.12 -13.52 18.85
C ALA A 200 -11.36 -12.02 18.59
N LEU A 201 -12.19 -11.71 17.60
CA LEU A 201 -12.78 -10.39 17.50
C LEU A 201 -13.70 -10.21 18.71
N LYS A 202 -13.52 -9.13 19.48
CA LYS A 202 -14.50 -8.75 20.50
C LYS A 202 -15.78 -8.41 19.77
N GLU A 203 -16.87 -9.08 20.11
CA GLU A 203 -18.18 -8.66 19.63
C GLU A 203 -18.40 -7.22 20.09
N ALA A 204 -18.79 -6.36 19.14
CA ALA A 204 -19.18 -5.01 19.45
C ALA A 204 -20.49 -5.09 20.25
N GLY A 205 -20.39 -4.87 21.57
CA GLY A 205 -21.54 -4.72 22.44
C GLY A 205 -22.27 -3.40 22.18
#